data_f08d7e17ca53aabfb8c7029b2fa5ee82
#
_entry.id   f08d7e17ca53aabfb8c7029b2fa5ee82
#
_cell.length_a   1.000
_cell.length_b   1.000
_cell.length_c   1.000
_cell.angle_alpha   90.00
_cell.angle_beta   90.00
_cell.angle_gamma   90.00
#
_symmetry.space_group_name_H-M   'P 1'
#
loop_
_entity.id
_entity.type
_entity.pdbx_description
1 polymer ?
#
loop_
_entity_poly.entity_id
_entity_poly.type
_entity_poly.pdbx_seq_one_letter_code
_entity_poly.pdbx_strand_id
1 'polypeptide(L)'
;LIGRYRKEAIAGLAERSRRPLHSPARCTATTEAAVVALRQKHPAWGGRKIAKVLERSGGAAPAPSTVTGILRRNGMELGRHGGGAKAFIRFEHEAPNDLWQMDFKGHVAMREGRLHPLTVLDDHSRFSITLGACADERTGTVKNHLVKAFRRYGLPTRMAVDNGAPWGDCGHNPYTLLTVWLIEAGVAVSHSKPYHPQTLGKDERFHRSLKAEALSGPAF
;
A
#
# COMPACT_ATOMS: atom_id res chain seq x y z
N LEU A 1 42.67 6.10 -25.41
CA LEU A 1 42.00 6.64 -26.60
C LEU A 1 42.87 6.44 -27.87
N ILE A 2 44.14 6.88 -27.90
CA ILE A 2 44.99 6.81 -29.08
C ILE A 2 45.18 5.36 -29.60
N GLY A 3 45.43 4.40 -28.72
CA GLY A 3 45.55 2.99 -29.09
C GLY A 3 44.28 2.38 -29.68
N ARG A 4 43.13 2.83 -29.22
CA ARG A 4 41.81 2.41 -29.75
C ARG A 4 41.53 3.06 -31.11
N TYR A 5 41.86 4.32 -31.26
CA TYR A 5 41.72 5.01 -32.55
C TYR A 5 42.58 4.36 -33.63
N ARG A 6 43.82 3.99 -33.28
CA ARG A 6 44.71 3.28 -34.24
C ARG A 6 44.22 1.91 -34.70
N LYS A 7 43.40 1.22 -33.84
CA LYS A 7 42.85 -0.09 -34.15
C LYS A 7 41.49 -0.06 -34.81
N GLU A 8 40.66 0.88 -34.42
CA GLU A 8 39.24 0.89 -34.73
C GLU A 8 38.79 2.22 -35.41
N ALA A 9 39.72 3.11 -35.78
CA ALA A 9 39.47 4.43 -36.34
C ALA A 9 38.44 5.23 -35.49
N ILE A 10 37.51 5.93 -36.09
CA ILE A 10 36.50 6.78 -35.40
C ILE A 10 35.64 5.94 -34.44
N ALA A 11 35.31 4.69 -34.77
CA ALA A 11 34.53 3.81 -33.90
C ALA A 11 35.23 3.56 -32.55
N GLY A 12 36.55 3.58 -32.50
CA GLY A 12 37.34 3.46 -31.27
C GLY A 12 37.25 4.65 -30.32
N LEU A 13 36.71 5.79 -30.77
CA LEU A 13 36.48 6.97 -29.94
C LEU A 13 35.16 6.90 -29.18
N ALA A 14 34.22 6.04 -29.55
CA ALA A 14 32.95 5.88 -28.86
C ALA A 14 33.15 5.46 -27.39
N GLU A 15 32.37 6.03 -26.48
CA GLU A 15 32.38 5.62 -25.08
C GLU A 15 31.94 4.16 -24.96
N ARG A 16 32.73 3.37 -24.27
CA ARG A 16 32.41 1.98 -23.94
C ARG A 16 31.84 1.90 -22.54
N SER A 17 30.94 0.94 -22.32
CA SER A 17 30.44 0.64 -21.00
C SER A 17 31.59 0.42 -20.01
N ARG A 18 31.55 1.11 -18.87
CA ARG A 18 32.49 0.92 -17.75
C ARG A 18 32.07 -0.22 -16.83
N ARG A 19 31.04 -0.97 -17.19
CA ARG A 19 30.61 -2.14 -16.42
C ARG A 19 31.67 -3.21 -16.40
N PRO A 20 31.95 -3.84 -15.24
CA PRO A 20 32.78 -5.01 -15.16
C PRO A 20 32.26 -6.11 -16.09
N LEU A 21 33.14 -6.78 -16.80
CA LEU A 21 32.80 -7.95 -17.63
C LEU A 21 32.34 -9.12 -16.76
N HIS A 22 32.85 -9.20 -15.53
CA HIS A 22 32.51 -10.21 -14.55
C HIS A 22 32.11 -9.55 -13.23
N SER A 23 31.00 -9.96 -12.66
CA SER A 23 30.48 -9.48 -11.38
C SER A 23 30.23 -10.67 -10.43
N PRO A 24 31.22 -11.02 -9.58
CA PRO A 24 31.14 -12.21 -8.71
C PRO A 24 29.94 -12.19 -7.76
N ALA A 25 29.52 -11.00 -7.33
CA ALA A 25 28.37 -10.80 -6.43
C ALA A 25 27.01 -10.73 -7.16
N ARG A 26 26.96 -11.05 -8.45
CA ARG A 26 25.69 -11.06 -9.18
C ARG A 26 24.82 -12.25 -8.72
N CYS A 27 23.53 -12.01 -8.52
CA CYS A 27 22.59 -13.09 -8.23
C CYS A 27 22.62 -14.18 -9.30
N THR A 28 22.36 -15.42 -8.88
CA THR A 28 22.27 -16.56 -9.79
C THR A 28 21.11 -16.39 -10.79
N ALA A 29 21.20 -17.03 -11.93
CA ALA A 29 20.12 -17.01 -12.93
C ALA A 29 18.79 -17.55 -12.35
N THR A 30 18.86 -18.55 -11.48
CA THR A 30 17.69 -19.11 -10.78
C THR A 30 17.00 -18.08 -9.89
N THR A 31 17.78 -17.29 -9.14
CA THR A 31 17.23 -16.19 -8.31
C THR A 31 16.61 -15.10 -9.17
N GLU A 32 17.25 -14.70 -10.27
CA GLU A 32 16.71 -13.71 -11.20
C GLU A 32 15.38 -14.22 -11.82
N ALA A 33 15.33 -15.48 -12.24
CA ALA A 33 14.12 -16.10 -12.79
C ALA A 33 12.96 -16.14 -11.75
N ALA A 34 13.26 -16.49 -10.50
CA ALA A 34 12.25 -16.48 -9.43
C ALA A 34 11.68 -15.08 -9.17
N VAL A 35 12.53 -14.05 -9.18
CA VAL A 35 12.09 -12.65 -9.04
C VAL A 35 11.17 -12.24 -10.19
N VAL A 36 11.56 -12.57 -11.44
CA VAL A 36 10.79 -12.27 -12.64
C VAL A 36 9.43 -12.98 -12.63
N ALA A 37 9.41 -14.27 -12.29
CA ALA A 37 8.18 -15.05 -12.19
C ALA A 37 7.19 -14.48 -11.14
N LEU A 38 7.69 -14.11 -9.94
CA LEU A 38 6.87 -13.46 -8.92
C LEU A 38 6.31 -12.11 -9.39
N ARG A 39 7.10 -11.35 -10.14
CA ARG A 39 6.64 -10.08 -10.69
C ARG A 39 5.58 -10.25 -11.77
N GLN A 40 5.72 -11.24 -12.64
CA GLN A 40 4.71 -11.57 -13.65
C GLN A 40 3.40 -12.01 -13.01
N LYS A 41 3.49 -12.86 -11.98
CA LYS A 41 2.31 -13.30 -11.21
C LYS A 41 1.65 -12.17 -10.43
N HIS A 42 2.44 -11.20 -9.93
CA HIS A 42 1.98 -10.10 -9.10
C HIS A 42 2.52 -8.75 -9.62
N PRO A 43 1.91 -8.19 -10.69
CA PRO A 43 2.43 -7.00 -11.37
C PRO A 43 2.60 -5.75 -10.48
N ALA A 44 1.85 -5.63 -9.40
CA ALA A 44 1.91 -4.50 -8.47
C ALA A 44 3.01 -4.63 -7.39
N TRP A 45 3.67 -5.80 -7.26
CA TRP A 45 4.63 -6.02 -6.19
C TRP A 45 5.98 -5.37 -6.50
N GLY A 46 6.46 -4.55 -5.58
CA GLY A 46 7.81 -3.97 -5.62
C GLY A 46 8.87 -4.86 -4.96
N GLY A 47 10.13 -4.43 -5.06
CA GLY A 47 11.28 -5.20 -4.59
C GLY A 47 11.19 -5.67 -3.14
N ARG A 48 10.60 -4.87 -2.22
CA ARG A 48 10.45 -5.26 -0.80
C ARG A 48 9.51 -6.44 -0.61
N LYS A 49 8.36 -6.46 -1.30
CA LYS A 49 7.39 -7.57 -1.20
C LYS A 49 7.94 -8.85 -1.79
N ILE A 50 8.53 -8.77 -2.98
CA ILE A 50 9.15 -9.92 -3.65
C ILE A 50 10.27 -10.50 -2.80
N ALA A 51 11.18 -9.67 -2.27
CA ALA A 51 12.24 -10.13 -1.37
C ALA A 51 11.68 -10.87 -0.16
N LYS A 52 10.62 -10.31 0.48
CA LYS A 52 10.01 -10.92 1.67
C LYS A 52 9.31 -12.25 1.38
N VAL A 53 8.73 -12.40 0.20
CA VAL A 53 8.11 -13.67 -0.22
C VAL A 53 9.17 -14.72 -0.49
N LEU A 54 10.25 -14.37 -1.18
CA LEU A 54 11.39 -15.29 -1.40
C LEU A 54 12.02 -15.74 -0.08
N GLU A 55 12.21 -14.84 0.87
CA GLU A 55 12.69 -15.15 2.22
C GLU A 55 11.78 -16.18 2.93
N ARG A 56 10.47 -15.98 2.88
CA ARG A 56 9.48 -16.90 3.49
C ARG A 56 9.42 -18.27 2.81
N SER A 57 9.80 -18.34 1.55
CA SER A 57 9.86 -19.61 0.80
C SER A 57 11.10 -20.45 1.13
N GLY A 58 11.94 -20.05 2.11
CA GLY A 58 13.11 -20.79 2.57
C GLY A 58 14.35 -20.63 1.68
N GLY A 59 14.33 -19.73 0.69
CA GLY A 59 15.46 -19.43 -0.16
C GLY A 59 16.33 -18.27 0.35
N ALA A 60 17.58 -18.21 -0.12
CA ALA A 60 18.43 -17.04 0.07
C ALA A 60 17.82 -15.85 -0.70
N ALA A 61 17.07 -15.00 0.00
CA ALA A 61 16.41 -13.86 -0.62
C ALA A 61 17.43 -12.72 -0.87
N PRO A 62 17.50 -12.17 -2.08
CA PRO A 62 18.30 -11.00 -2.33
C PRO A 62 17.75 -9.77 -1.62
N ALA A 63 18.62 -8.82 -1.29
CA ALA A 63 18.17 -7.55 -0.71
C ALA A 63 17.12 -6.86 -1.61
N PRO A 64 16.16 -6.10 -1.05
CA PRO A 64 15.13 -5.41 -1.83
C PRO A 64 15.66 -4.50 -2.95
N SER A 65 16.83 -3.88 -2.74
CA SER A 65 17.54 -3.08 -3.75
C SER A 65 18.02 -3.93 -4.92
N THR A 66 18.52 -5.12 -4.62
CA THR A 66 18.97 -6.10 -5.65
C THR A 66 17.78 -6.59 -6.46
N VAL A 67 16.65 -6.94 -5.80
CA VAL A 67 15.41 -7.30 -6.50
C VAL A 67 14.94 -6.16 -7.41
N THR A 68 14.96 -4.91 -6.93
CA THR A 68 14.63 -3.74 -7.76
C THR A 68 15.56 -3.61 -8.96
N GLY A 69 16.87 -3.87 -8.77
CA GLY A 69 17.85 -3.88 -9.85
C GLY A 69 17.57 -4.98 -10.88
N ILE A 70 17.17 -6.18 -10.45
CA ILE A 70 16.76 -7.28 -11.33
C ILE A 70 15.54 -6.87 -12.16
N LEU A 71 14.50 -6.32 -11.52
CA LEU A 71 13.28 -5.86 -12.20
C LEU A 71 13.61 -4.79 -13.26
N ARG A 72 14.50 -3.84 -12.91
CA ARG A 72 14.95 -2.79 -13.83
C ARG A 72 15.63 -3.36 -15.07
N ARG A 73 16.54 -4.31 -14.90
CA ARG A 73 17.24 -4.96 -16.01
C ARG A 73 16.29 -5.73 -16.95
N ASN A 74 15.18 -6.22 -16.42
CA ASN A 74 14.16 -6.95 -17.16
C ASN A 74 13.02 -6.05 -17.67
N GLY A 75 13.14 -4.71 -17.60
CA GLY A 75 12.11 -3.78 -18.05
C GLY A 75 10.82 -3.80 -17.24
N MET A 76 10.85 -4.37 -16.02
CA MET A 76 9.69 -4.58 -15.16
C MET A 76 9.61 -3.56 -14.01
N GLU A 77 10.10 -2.35 -14.20
CA GLU A 77 9.97 -1.31 -13.18
C GLU A 77 8.51 -0.93 -12.95
N LEU A 78 8.17 -0.68 -11.68
CA LEU A 78 6.95 0.06 -11.37
C LEU A 78 7.17 1.49 -11.85
N GLY A 79 6.31 1.95 -12.75
CA GLY A 79 6.33 3.36 -13.16
C GLY A 79 6.39 4.26 -11.93
N ARG A 80 7.24 5.28 -11.97
CA ARG A 80 7.27 6.31 -10.93
C ARG A 80 5.93 7.05 -10.97
N HIS A 81 4.98 6.65 -10.13
CA HIS A 81 3.81 7.46 -9.86
C HIS A 81 4.26 8.64 -8.99
N GLY A 82 4.47 9.79 -9.61
CA GLY A 82 4.71 10.99 -8.85
C GLY A 82 5.57 11.98 -9.62
N GLY A 83 4.97 13.04 -10.08
CA GLY A 83 5.61 14.34 -10.13
C GLY A 83 6.19 14.64 -8.76
N GLY A 84 7.27 15.41 -8.69
CA GLY A 84 8.07 15.66 -7.52
C GLY A 84 7.24 15.80 -6.24
N ALA A 85 7.36 14.85 -5.35
CA ALA A 85 6.64 14.88 -4.09
C ALA A 85 7.12 16.11 -3.32
N LYS A 86 6.23 17.08 -3.08
CA LYS A 86 6.46 18.09 -2.06
C LYS A 86 6.81 17.36 -0.78
N ALA A 87 7.84 17.81 -0.07
CA ALA A 87 8.18 17.29 1.23
C ALA A 87 6.98 17.48 2.17
N PHE A 88 6.23 16.42 2.42
CA PHE A 88 5.16 16.44 3.40
C PHE A 88 5.78 16.14 4.77
N ILE A 89 5.43 16.94 5.76
CA ILE A 89 5.66 16.58 7.16
C ILE A 89 4.82 15.30 7.39
N ARG A 90 5.51 14.21 7.70
CA ARG A 90 4.86 12.93 7.93
C ARG A 90 4.09 13.01 9.23
N PHE A 91 2.77 12.98 9.14
CA PHE A 91 1.91 12.81 10.30
C PHE A 91 1.90 11.34 10.70
N GLU A 92 2.25 11.07 11.94
CA GLU A 92 2.26 9.72 12.51
C GLU A 92 2.06 9.83 14.01
N HIS A 93 1.09 9.10 14.57
CA HIS A 93 0.90 9.02 16.02
C HIS A 93 2.05 8.26 16.68
N GLU A 94 2.31 8.55 17.96
CA GLU A 94 3.51 8.06 18.66
C GLU A 94 3.42 6.58 19.00
N ALA A 95 2.21 6.05 19.24
CA ALA A 95 2.00 4.67 19.64
C ALA A 95 0.89 3.97 18.87
N PRO A 96 0.93 2.61 18.78
CA PRO A 96 -0.20 1.83 18.29
C PRO A 96 -1.44 2.07 19.15
N ASN A 97 -2.61 2.02 18.51
CA ASN A 97 -3.93 2.29 19.10
C ASN A 97 -4.20 3.74 19.56
N ASP A 98 -3.29 4.68 19.32
CA ASP A 98 -3.57 6.10 19.53
C ASP A 98 -4.61 6.62 18.55
N LEU A 99 -4.46 6.26 17.28
CA LEU A 99 -5.37 6.66 16.21
C LEU A 99 -5.59 5.51 15.23
N TRP A 100 -6.84 5.19 14.97
CA TRP A 100 -7.24 4.38 13.82
C TRP A 100 -7.89 5.25 12.75
N GLN A 101 -7.54 5.01 11.48
CA GLN A 101 -8.19 5.60 10.32
C GLN A 101 -9.19 4.60 9.76
N MET A 102 -10.43 5.03 9.50
CA MET A 102 -11.48 4.17 8.97
C MET A 102 -12.15 4.82 7.77
N ASP A 103 -12.31 4.03 6.70
CA ASP A 103 -12.95 4.48 5.48
C ASP A 103 -13.53 3.31 4.67
N PHE A 104 -14.49 3.60 3.79
CA PHE A 104 -14.90 2.68 2.74
C PHE A 104 -14.13 2.97 1.46
N LYS A 105 -13.61 1.92 0.81
CA LYS A 105 -12.95 2.04 -0.50
C LYS A 105 -13.91 2.47 -1.62
N GLY A 106 -15.16 2.66 -1.34
CA GLY A 106 -16.24 2.71 -2.29
C GLY A 106 -16.71 1.31 -2.66
N HIS A 107 -17.40 1.14 -3.78
CA HIS A 107 -17.91 -0.17 -4.14
C HIS A 107 -17.04 -0.89 -5.20
N VAL A 108 -17.08 -2.21 -5.15
CA VAL A 108 -16.49 -3.10 -6.15
C VAL A 108 -17.61 -3.94 -6.75
N ALA A 109 -17.68 -3.99 -8.08
CA ALA A 109 -18.65 -4.82 -8.79
C ALA A 109 -18.31 -6.31 -8.60
N MET A 110 -19.30 -7.10 -8.23
CA MET A 110 -19.24 -8.55 -8.11
C MET A 110 -20.12 -9.16 -9.21
N ARG A 111 -20.03 -10.48 -9.42
CA ARG A 111 -20.97 -11.17 -10.31
C ARG A 111 -22.42 -10.97 -9.90
N GLU A 112 -22.65 -10.97 -8.59
CA GLU A 112 -23.95 -10.73 -7.99
C GLU A 112 -23.85 -9.57 -7.00
N GLY A 113 -24.23 -8.35 -7.44
CA GLY A 113 -24.29 -7.18 -6.58
C GLY A 113 -23.00 -6.37 -6.45
N ARG A 114 -22.82 -5.76 -5.29
CA ARG A 114 -21.71 -4.86 -4.97
C ARG A 114 -21.10 -5.21 -3.63
N LEU A 115 -19.80 -5.06 -3.55
CA LEU A 115 -19.02 -5.18 -2.32
C LEU A 115 -18.51 -3.81 -1.90
N HIS A 116 -18.60 -3.50 -0.62
CA HIS A 116 -18.10 -2.27 -0.03
C HIS A 116 -16.94 -2.62 0.92
N PRO A 117 -15.68 -2.53 0.49
CA PRO A 117 -14.55 -2.84 1.36
C PRO A 117 -14.42 -1.80 2.47
N LEU A 118 -14.67 -2.21 3.71
CA LEU A 118 -14.39 -1.43 4.91
C LEU A 118 -12.95 -1.63 5.33
N THR A 119 -12.22 -0.54 5.49
CA THR A 119 -10.83 -0.55 5.94
C THR A 119 -10.70 0.16 7.28
N VAL A 120 -9.94 -0.42 8.20
CA VAL A 120 -9.52 0.23 9.44
C VAL A 120 -8.03 0.01 9.59
N LEU A 121 -7.27 1.09 9.65
CA LEU A 121 -5.81 1.08 9.76
C LEU A 121 -5.36 1.75 11.05
N ASP A 122 -4.41 1.14 11.74
CA ASP A 122 -3.65 1.81 12.79
C ASP A 122 -2.68 2.83 12.18
N ASP A 123 -2.75 4.08 12.64
CA ASP A 123 -1.98 5.18 12.08
C ASP A 123 -0.47 5.02 12.29
N HIS A 124 -0.05 4.55 13.47
CA HIS A 124 1.34 4.35 13.82
C HIS A 124 1.96 3.19 13.03
N SER A 125 1.46 1.99 13.23
CA SER A 125 2.03 0.76 12.67
C SER A 125 1.66 0.53 11.20
N ARG A 126 0.58 1.17 10.71
CA ARG A 126 -0.08 0.90 9.42
C ARG A 126 -0.61 -0.53 9.31
N PHE A 127 -0.82 -1.15 10.44
CA PHE A 127 -1.42 -2.47 10.50
C PHE A 127 -2.89 -2.38 10.08
N SER A 128 -3.32 -3.29 9.22
CA SER A 128 -4.72 -3.41 8.84
C SER A 128 -5.50 -4.10 9.96
N ILE A 129 -6.16 -3.30 10.79
CA ILE A 129 -7.01 -3.77 11.90
C ILE A 129 -8.22 -4.52 11.35
N THR A 130 -8.84 -3.95 10.31
CA THR A 130 -9.97 -4.55 9.62
C THR A 130 -9.84 -4.35 8.12
N LEU A 131 -10.09 -5.42 7.38
CA LEU A 131 -10.40 -5.39 5.97
C LEU A 131 -11.67 -6.23 5.81
N GLY A 132 -12.82 -5.56 5.77
CA GLY A 132 -14.13 -6.19 5.75
C GLY A 132 -14.78 -6.13 4.37
N ALA A 133 -15.27 -7.28 3.90
CA ALA A 133 -16.11 -7.35 2.72
C ALA A 133 -17.56 -7.10 3.15
N CYS A 134 -18.05 -5.87 3.00
CA CYS A 134 -19.38 -5.48 3.42
C CYS A 134 -20.38 -5.50 2.26
N ALA A 135 -21.58 -5.96 2.51
CA ALA A 135 -22.69 -5.90 1.55
C ALA A 135 -23.28 -4.48 1.42
N ASP A 136 -23.11 -3.67 2.46
CA ASP A 136 -23.59 -2.31 2.54
C ASP A 136 -22.69 -1.44 3.44
N GLU A 137 -22.97 -0.13 3.47
CA GLU A 137 -22.25 0.87 4.28
C GLU A 137 -23.08 1.29 5.52
N ARG A 138 -23.92 0.40 6.05
CA ARG A 138 -24.82 0.73 7.16
C ARG A 138 -24.10 0.69 8.50
N THR A 139 -24.59 1.49 9.45
CA THR A 139 -24.10 1.54 10.83
C THR A 139 -23.97 0.17 11.48
N GLY A 140 -24.99 -0.72 11.31
CA GLY A 140 -24.97 -2.07 11.91
C GLY A 140 -23.83 -2.93 11.36
N THR A 141 -23.57 -2.86 10.06
CA THR A 141 -22.50 -3.59 9.39
C THR A 141 -21.12 -3.13 9.91
N VAL A 142 -20.90 -1.82 9.95
CA VAL A 142 -19.66 -1.23 10.48
C VAL A 142 -19.46 -1.59 11.95
N LYS A 143 -20.49 -1.43 12.78
CA LYS A 143 -20.47 -1.78 14.21
C LYS A 143 -20.06 -3.22 14.45
N ASN A 144 -20.58 -4.17 13.67
CA ASN A 144 -20.22 -5.59 13.78
C ASN A 144 -18.72 -5.85 13.51
N HIS A 145 -18.15 -5.15 12.53
CA HIS A 145 -16.71 -5.23 12.25
C HIS A 145 -15.89 -4.60 13.37
N LEU A 146 -16.29 -3.44 13.89
CA LEU A 146 -15.59 -2.76 14.96
C LEU A 146 -15.63 -3.54 16.27
N VAL A 147 -16.77 -4.15 16.63
CA VAL A 147 -16.84 -5.01 17.84
C VAL A 147 -15.85 -6.16 17.77
N LYS A 148 -15.69 -6.82 16.60
CA LYS A 148 -14.67 -7.86 16.41
C LYS A 148 -13.26 -7.31 16.55
N ALA A 149 -13.00 -6.14 15.97
CA ALA A 149 -11.70 -5.47 16.06
C ALA A 149 -11.37 -5.07 17.50
N PHE A 150 -12.31 -4.46 18.22
CA PHE A 150 -12.13 -4.04 19.62
C PHE A 150 -11.87 -5.22 20.56
N ARG A 151 -12.57 -6.34 20.38
CA ARG A 151 -12.33 -7.57 21.15
C ARG A 151 -10.94 -8.15 20.92
N ARG A 152 -10.36 -7.96 19.75
CA ARG A 152 -9.07 -8.54 19.38
C ARG A 152 -7.89 -7.62 19.69
N TYR A 153 -8.04 -6.33 19.48
CA TYR A 153 -6.93 -5.36 19.51
C TYR A 153 -7.07 -4.28 20.59
N GLY A 154 -8.19 -4.27 21.32
CA GLY A 154 -8.54 -3.20 22.25
C GLY A 154 -9.19 -2.00 21.55
N LEU A 155 -9.58 -1.01 22.35
CA LEU A 155 -10.15 0.25 21.86
C LEU A 155 -9.02 1.22 21.50
N PRO A 156 -9.12 1.92 20.36
CA PRO A 156 -8.20 3.03 20.10
C PRO A 156 -8.57 4.24 20.95
N THR A 157 -7.60 5.11 21.21
CA THR A 157 -7.85 6.39 21.85
C THR A 157 -8.74 7.28 20.97
N ARG A 158 -8.50 7.23 19.66
CA ARG A 158 -9.22 8.05 18.67
C ARG A 158 -9.45 7.30 17.36
N MET A 159 -10.53 7.66 16.69
CA MET A 159 -10.85 7.20 15.34
C MET A 159 -11.01 8.40 14.41
N ALA A 160 -10.29 8.40 13.28
CA ALA A 160 -10.44 9.37 12.21
C ALA A 160 -11.32 8.80 11.10
N VAL A 161 -12.34 9.56 10.72
CA VAL A 161 -13.32 9.20 9.69
C VAL A 161 -13.54 10.38 8.74
N ASP A 162 -14.18 10.15 7.61
CA ASP A 162 -14.64 11.23 6.73
C ASP A 162 -15.96 11.87 7.24
N ASN A 163 -16.57 12.72 6.43
CA ASN A 163 -17.84 13.39 6.78
C ASN A 163 -19.07 12.69 6.19
N GLY A 164 -18.89 11.59 5.47
CA GLY A 164 -19.97 10.85 4.83
C GLY A 164 -20.67 9.87 5.78
N ALA A 165 -21.79 9.31 5.32
CA ALA A 165 -22.45 8.22 6.04
C ALA A 165 -21.54 6.96 6.03
N PRO A 166 -21.57 6.16 7.13
CA PRO A 166 -22.45 6.22 8.30
C PRO A 166 -21.91 7.05 9.49
N TRP A 167 -20.76 7.72 9.36
CA TRP A 167 -20.11 8.47 10.44
C TRP A 167 -20.42 9.96 10.45
N GLY A 168 -21.01 10.52 9.41
CA GLY A 168 -21.45 11.90 9.29
C GLY A 168 -22.64 12.03 8.34
N ASP A 169 -23.15 13.24 8.17
CA ASP A 169 -24.22 13.60 7.24
C ASP A 169 -23.79 14.66 6.21
N CYS A 170 -22.59 14.48 5.64
CA CYS A 170 -22.03 15.39 4.66
C CYS A 170 -21.73 16.80 5.17
N GLY A 171 -21.47 16.96 6.47
CA GLY A 171 -20.95 18.19 7.04
C GLY A 171 -21.95 19.01 7.88
N HIS A 172 -23.20 18.56 8.03
CA HIS A 172 -24.18 19.25 8.87
C HIS A 172 -24.20 18.74 10.31
N ASN A 173 -24.05 17.42 10.49
CA ASN A 173 -24.05 16.81 11.81
C ASN A 173 -22.95 15.72 11.92
N PRO A 174 -21.93 15.91 12.76
CA PRO A 174 -20.90 14.90 12.98
C PRO A 174 -21.37 13.76 13.90
N TYR A 175 -22.55 13.90 14.52
CA TYR A 175 -23.08 12.92 15.46
C TYR A 175 -24.10 12.02 14.79
N THR A 176 -23.67 10.82 14.43
CA THR A 176 -24.53 9.72 13.97
C THR A 176 -24.67 8.68 15.07
N LEU A 177 -25.58 7.73 14.90
CA LEU A 177 -25.71 6.60 15.84
C LEU A 177 -24.39 5.83 16.01
N LEU A 178 -23.57 5.77 14.97
CA LEU A 178 -22.27 5.11 15.02
C LEU A 178 -21.24 5.93 15.81
N THR A 179 -21.15 7.23 15.54
CA THR A 179 -20.18 8.11 16.23
C THR A 179 -20.54 8.30 17.70
N VAL A 180 -21.82 8.43 18.04
CA VAL A 180 -22.30 8.46 19.44
C VAL A 180 -21.91 7.15 20.16
N TRP A 181 -22.16 5.99 19.55
CA TRP A 181 -21.78 4.72 20.13
C TRP A 181 -20.24 4.58 20.34
N LEU A 182 -19.43 5.12 19.44
CA LEU A 182 -17.97 5.16 19.62
C LEU A 182 -17.56 6.03 20.81
N ILE A 183 -18.19 7.21 20.94
CA ILE A 183 -17.93 8.15 22.05
C ILE A 183 -18.36 7.51 23.39
N GLU A 184 -19.53 6.86 23.44
CA GLU A 184 -20.00 6.13 24.63
C GLU A 184 -19.05 4.98 25.01
N ALA A 185 -18.38 4.36 24.03
CA ALA A 185 -17.33 3.36 24.26
C ALA A 185 -16.00 3.97 24.72
N GLY A 186 -15.87 5.30 24.83
CA GLY A 186 -14.66 5.99 25.22
C GLY A 186 -13.68 6.29 24.06
N VAL A 187 -14.11 6.14 22.82
CA VAL A 187 -13.29 6.43 21.63
C VAL A 187 -13.58 7.83 21.13
N ALA A 188 -12.60 8.73 21.12
CA ALA A 188 -12.76 10.04 20.52
C ALA A 188 -12.90 9.95 19.00
N VAL A 189 -13.89 10.61 18.42
CA VAL A 189 -14.10 10.64 16.96
C VAL A 189 -13.63 11.97 16.39
N SER A 190 -12.85 11.92 15.33
CA SER A 190 -12.41 13.10 14.59
C SER A 190 -12.78 12.96 13.11
N HIS A 191 -13.46 13.97 12.59
CA HIS A 191 -13.80 14.05 11.18
C HIS A 191 -12.68 14.74 10.39
N SER A 192 -12.42 14.27 9.17
CA SER A 192 -11.46 14.92 8.28
C SER A 192 -11.96 16.32 7.93
N LYS A 193 -11.05 17.32 7.98
CA LYS A 193 -11.39 18.65 7.51
C LYS A 193 -11.65 18.62 6.00
N PRO A 194 -12.68 19.31 5.49
CA PRO A 194 -12.88 19.46 4.06
C PRO A 194 -11.58 19.94 3.39
N TYR A 195 -11.23 19.36 2.25
CA TYR A 195 -10.00 19.66 1.48
C TYR A 195 -8.65 19.43 2.19
N HIS A 196 -8.61 18.68 3.30
CA HIS A 196 -7.37 18.23 3.94
C HIS A 196 -7.19 16.71 3.79
N PRO A 197 -6.75 16.21 2.62
CA PRO A 197 -6.59 14.78 2.33
C PRO A 197 -5.50 14.11 3.18
N GLN A 198 -4.73 14.87 3.94
CA GLN A 198 -3.64 14.35 4.77
C GLN A 198 -4.12 13.50 5.94
N THR A 199 -5.34 13.73 6.43
CA THR A 199 -5.89 13.04 7.61
C THR A 199 -6.12 11.56 7.37
N LEU A 200 -6.56 11.18 6.16
CA LEU A 200 -6.80 9.78 5.75
C LEU A 200 -5.78 9.29 4.69
N GLY A 201 -4.68 9.98 4.53
CA GLY A 201 -3.68 9.70 3.48
C GLY A 201 -3.04 8.31 3.57
N LYS A 202 -3.02 7.69 4.75
CA LYS A 202 -2.52 6.31 4.92
C LYS A 202 -3.55 5.30 4.40
N ASP A 203 -4.82 5.55 4.67
CA ASP A 203 -5.92 4.72 4.19
C ASP A 203 -6.09 4.83 2.67
N GLU A 204 -6.01 6.04 2.10
CA GLU A 204 -5.98 6.23 0.64
C GLU A 204 -4.83 5.45 -0.02
N ARG A 205 -3.64 5.46 0.59
CA ARG A 205 -2.51 4.68 0.09
C ARG A 205 -2.77 3.18 0.18
N PHE A 206 -3.39 2.72 1.26
CA PHE A 206 -3.80 1.33 1.43
C PHE A 206 -4.83 0.94 0.36
N HIS A 207 -5.84 1.77 0.11
CA HIS A 207 -6.85 1.57 -0.94
C HIS A 207 -6.23 1.46 -2.33
N ARG A 208 -5.19 2.25 -2.61
CA ARG A 208 -4.45 2.13 -3.88
C ARG A 208 -3.77 0.76 -4.02
N SER A 209 -3.15 0.28 -2.94
CA SER A 209 -2.53 -1.05 -2.92
C SER A 209 -3.57 -2.15 -3.03
N LEU A 210 -4.68 -2.03 -2.28
CA LEU A 210 -5.79 -2.97 -2.32
C LEU A 210 -6.38 -3.08 -3.73
N LYS A 211 -6.61 -1.95 -4.39
CA LYS A 211 -7.08 -1.92 -5.78
C LYS A 211 -6.12 -2.64 -6.72
N ALA A 212 -4.81 -2.32 -6.62
CA ALA A 212 -3.80 -2.85 -7.53
C ALA A 212 -3.50 -4.35 -7.31
N GLU A 213 -3.70 -4.86 -6.11
CA GLU A 213 -3.25 -6.21 -5.73
C GLU A 213 -4.37 -7.22 -5.55
N ALA A 214 -5.57 -6.75 -5.21
CA ALA A 214 -6.70 -7.65 -4.92
C ALA A 214 -7.97 -7.35 -5.73
N LEU A 215 -8.20 -6.10 -6.15
CA LEU A 215 -9.45 -5.71 -6.77
C LEU A 215 -9.35 -5.46 -8.30
N SER A 216 -8.17 -5.59 -8.89
CA SER A 216 -7.94 -5.39 -10.33
C SER A 216 -7.95 -6.68 -11.15
N GLY A 217 -8.35 -7.80 -10.55
CA GLY A 217 -8.58 -9.07 -11.25
C GLY A 217 -9.91 -9.11 -12.02
N PRO A 218 -10.20 -10.24 -12.73
CA PRO A 218 -11.53 -10.48 -13.27
C PRO A 218 -12.55 -10.43 -12.13
N ALA A 219 -13.77 -9.99 -12.43
CA ALA A 219 -14.86 -9.86 -11.43
C ALA A 219 -15.02 -11.17 -10.65
N PHE A 220 -15.03 -11.05 -9.31
CA PHE A 220 -15.20 -12.16 -8.38
C PHE A 220 -16.60 -12.75 -8.46
#